data_d139c94d226df0a1352d64375bb71a9f
#
_entry.id   d139c94d226df0a1352d64375bb71a9f
#
_cell.length_a   1.000
_cell.length_b   1.000
_cell.length_c   1.000
_cell.angle_alpha   90.00
_cell.angle_beta   90.00
_cell.angle_gamma   90.00
#
_symmetry.space_group_name_H-M   'P 1'
#
loop_
_entity.id
_entity.type
_entity.pdbx_description
1 polymer ?
#
loop_
_entity_poly.entity_id
_entity_poly.type
_entity_poly.pdbx_seq_one_letter_code
_entity_poly.pdbx_strand_id
1 'polypeptide(L)'
;MECRINNDLGQITISEDVLLKVAGYAALECYGIVAMSSKRAKDGFVEWLGRENLTKGVRINITDEGIDIDLFIIVEYGISIVEVCKIIKSQVCYKIENMTGAKVRKVNISVEGIRV
;
A
#
# COMPACT_ATOMS: atom_id res chain seq x y z
N MET A 1 -0.56 -10.50 -12.75
CA MET A 1 0.48 -9.54 -13.12
C MET A 1 1.71 -9.71 -12.26
N GLU A 2 2.87 -9.42 -12.83
CA GLU A 2 4.15 -9.60 -12.17
C GLU A 2 5.07 -8.43 -12.47
N CYS A 3 5.93 -8.12 -11.51
CA CYS A 3 7.02 -7.20 -11.73
C CYS A 3 8.24 -8.01 -12.17
N ARG A 4 8.85 -7.64 -13.30
CA ARG A 4 10.00 -8.36 -13.85
C ARG A 4 11.21 -7.44 -13.93
N ILE A 5 12.32 -7.93 -13.39
CA ILE A 5 13.59 -7.23 -13.41
C ILE A 5 14.60 -8.10 -14.16
N ASN A 6 15.11 -7.59 -15.26
CA ASN A 6 16.06 -8.30 -16.11
C ASN A 6 17.47 -7.73 -15.98
N ASN A 7 18.45 -8.61 -15.95
CA ASN A 7 19.85 -8.24 -16.01
C ASN A 7 20.64 -9.31 -16.78
N ASP A 8 21.94 -9.14 -16.93
CA ASP A 8 22.80 -10.06 -17.67
C ASP A 8 22.86 -11.47 -17.09
N LEU A 9 22.53 -11.63 -15.82
CA LEU A 9 22.56 -12.91 -15.14
C LEU A 9 21.23 -13.67 -15.15
N GLY A 10 20.18 -13.02 -15.66
CA GLY A 10 18.87 -13.63 -15.72
C GLY A 10 17.74 -12.68 -15.37
N GLN A 11 16.66 -13.22 -14.83
CA GLN A 11 15.44 -12.49 -14.57
C GLN A 11 14.97 -12.73 -13.14
N ILE A 12 14.54 -11.66 -12.47
CA ILE A 12 13.86 -11.73 -11.18
C ILE A 12 12.39 -11.40 -11.42
N THR A 13 11.51 -12.29 -11.01
CA THR A 13 10.07 -12.09 -11.13
C THR A 13 9.47 -11.97 -9.73
N ILE A 14 8.74 -10.90 -9.48
CA ILE A 14 8.10 -10.64 -8.20
C ILE A 14 6.59 -10.62 -8.41
N SER A 15 5.87 -11.49 -7.70
CA SER A 15 4.43 -11.58 -7.85
C SER A 15 3.72 -10.35 -7.28
N GLU A 16 2.53 -10.10 -7.80
CA GLU A 16 1.68 -9.01 -7.29
C GLU A 16 1.40 -9.17 -5.79
N ASP A 17 1.19 -10.41 -5.33
CA ASP A 17 0.92 -10.69 -3.93
C ASP A 17 2.05 -10.23 -3.01
N VAL A 18 3.29 -10.39 -3.43
CA VAL A 18 4.45 -9.91 -2.66
C VAL A 18 4.41 -8.40 -2.56
N LEU A 19 4.14 -7.72 -3.67
CA LEU A 19 4.05 -6.26 -3.68
C LEU A 19 2.92 -5.75 -2.80
N LEU A 20 1.76 -6.42 -2.84
CA LEU A 20 0.62 -6.07 -1.99
C LEU A 20 0.98 -6.18 -0.51
N LYS A 21 1.66 -7.25 -0.13
CA LYS A 21 2.05 -7.46 1.26
C LYS A 21 3.09 -6.45 1.74
N VAL A 22 4.09 -6.17 0.92
CA VAL A 22 5.11 -5.18 1.27
C VAL A 22 4.47 -3.81 1.45
N ALA A 23 3.60 -3.40 0.53
CA ALA A 23 2.92 -2.10 0.63
C ALA A 23 2.01 -2.03 1.86
N GLY A 24 1.23 -3.08 2.12
CA GLY A 24 0.32 -3.13 3.26
C GLY A 24 1.04 -3.06 4.60
N TYR A 25 2.09 -3.86 4.77
CA TYR A 25 2.87 -3.84 6.00
C TYR A 25 3.61 -2.53 6.19
N ALA A 26 4.17 -1.95 5.12
CA ALA A 26 4.83 -0.66 5.21
C ALA A 26 3.86 0.44 5.68
N ALA A 27 2.63 0.41 5.18
CA ALA A 27 1.60 1.36 5.59
C ALA A 27 1.24 1.18 7.06
N LEU A 28 1.05 -0.07 7.53
CA LEU A 28 0.68 -0.34 8.91
C LEU A 28 1.75 0.04 9.92
N GLU A 29 3.00 0.08 9.52
CA GLU A 29 4.09 0.48 10.42
C GLU A 29 4.10 1.98 10.69
N CYS A 30 3.35 2.77 9.92
CA CYS A 30 3.33 4.22 10.08
C CYS A 30 2.44 4.62 11.25
N TYR A 31 2.89 5.63 11.99
CA TYR A 31 2.12 6.21 13.09
C TYR A 31 0.80 6.80 12.57
N GLY A 32 -0.25 6.62 13.34
CA GLY A 32 -1.56 7.19 13.03
C GLY A 32 -2.49 6.28 12.25
N ILE A 33 -1.99 5.15 11.75
CA ILE A 33 -2.82 4.16 11.09
C ILE A 33 -3.30 3.14 12.11
N VAL A 34 -4.61 2.90 12.11
CA VAL A 34 -5.22 1.90 12.97
C VAL A 34 -5.32 0.57 12.24
N ALA A 35 -5.75 0.61 10.97
CA ALA A 35 -6.00 -0.61 10.21
C ALA A 35 -6.08 -0.29 8.72
N MET A 36 -6.03 -1.32 7.90
CA MET A 36 -6.38 -1.23 6.50
C MET A 36 -7.89 -1.43 6.36
N SER A 37 -8.47 -0.84 5.33
CA SER A 37 -9.88 -1.00 5.00
C SER A 37 -10.00 -1.90 3.77
N SER A 38 -11.16 -2.53 3.58
CA SER A 38 -11.43 -3.22 2.33
C SER A 38 -11.44 -2.23 1.16
N LYS A 39 -11.10 -2.70 -0.04
CA LYS A 39 -10.96 -1.86 -1.24
C LYS A 39 -12.23 -1.12 -1.61
N ARG A 40 -13.38 -1.54 -1.10
CA ARG A 40 -14.67 -0.89 -1.37
C ARG A 40 -15.47 -0.82 -0.10
N ALA A 41 -15.68 0.38 0.39
CA ALA A 41 -16.67 0.64 1.41
C ALA A 41 -18.03 0.79 0.72
N LYS A 42 -18.59 -0.32 0.26
CA LYS A 42 -19.95 -0.31 -0.31
C LYS A 42 -20.95 -0.16 0.82
N ASP A 43 -22.03 0.55 0.55
CA ASP A 43 -23.15 0.72 1.48
C ASP A 43 -22.81 1.41 2.81
N GLY A 44 -21.74 2.23 2.80
CA GLY A 44 -21.35 2.99 3.97
C GLY A 44 -20.68 2.19 5.07
N PHE A 45 -20.39 0.94 4.84
CA PHE A 45 -19.65 0.10 5.80
C PHE A 45 -18.16 0.15 5.52
N VAL A 46 -17.39 0.37 6.58
CA VAL A 46 -15.93 0.26 6.53
C VAL A 46 -15.56 -1.04 7.22
N GLU A 47 -14.94 -1.93 6.47
CA GLU A 47 -14.46 -3.20 7.01
C GLU A 47 -13.03 -3.03 7.49
N TRP A 48 -12.81 -3.25 8.79
CA TRP A 48 -11.49 -3.17 9.38
C TRP A 48 -10.77 -4.50 9.18
N LEU A 49 -9.62 -4.45 8.50
CA LEU A 49 -8.85 -5.64 8.16
C LEU A 49 -7.72 -5.84 9.16
N GLY A 50 -7.61 -7.07 9.64
CA GLY A 50 -6.46 -7.49 10.43
C GLY A 50 -5.25 -7.75 9.53
N ARG A 51 -4.12 -8.09 10.15
CA ARG A 51 -2.88 -8.33 9.41
C ARG A 51 -2.99 -9.44 8.37
N GLU A 52 -3.85 -10.42 8.62
CA GLU A 52 -4.06 -11.55 7.73
C GLU A 52 -4.72 -11.15 6.41
N ASN A 53 -5.43 -10.04 6.41
CA ASN A 53 -6.20 -9.57 5.26
C ASN A 53 -5.68 -8.24 4.70
N LEU A 54 -4.41 -7.93 4.93
CA LEU A 54 -3.80 -6.67 4.49
C LEU A 54 -3.95 -6.42 3.00
N THR A 55 -3.84 -7.47 2.21
CA THR A 55 -3.89 -7.36 0.75
C THR A 55 -5.23 -6.84 0.24
N LYS A 56 -6.30 -6.96 1.03
CA LYS A 56 -7.60 -6.42 0.66
C LYS A 56 -7.67 -4.90 0.72
N GLY A 57 -6.77 -4.27 1.48
CA GLY A 57 -6.68 -2.82 1.58
C GLY A 57 -5.67 -2.19 0.64
N VAL A 58 -5.11 -2.96 -0.28
CA VAL A 58 -4.10 -2.47 -1.22
C VAL A 58 -4.48 -2.89 -2.63
N ARG A 59 -4.32 -1.97 -3.57
CA ARG A 59 -4.49 -2.28 -4.99
C ARG A 59 -3.22 -1.87 -5.71
N ILE A 60 -2.71 -2.72 -6.58
CA ILE A 60 -1.50 -2.46 -7.34
C ILE A 60 -1.79 -2.58 -8.82
N ASN A 61 -1.31 -1.62 -9.58
CA ASN A 61 -1.35 -1.66 -11.04
C ASN A 61 0.08 -1.55 -11.56
N ILE A 62 0.54 -2.59 -12.24
CA ILE A 62 1.90 -2.65 -12.78
C ILE A 62 1.87 -2.15 -14.21
N THR A 63 2.67 -1.12 -14.49
CA THR A 63 2.78 -0.53 -15.82
C THR A 63 4.23 -0.57 -16.29
N ASP A 64 4.45 -0.27 -17.57
CA ASP A 64 5.81 -0.19 -18.13
C ASP A 64 6.61 0.95 -17.49
N GLU A 65 5.94 1.97 -17.00
CA GLU A 65 6.55 3.14 -16.38
C GLU A 65 6.80 3.00 -14.88
N GLY A 66 6.24 1.98 -14.26
CA GLY A 66 6.36 1.76 -12.83
C GLY A 66 5.08 1.20 -12.23
N ILE A 67 5.01 1.27 -10.92
CA ILE A 67 3.91 0.69 -10.16
C ILE A 67 3.05 1.80 -9.57
N ASP A 68 1.73 1.68 -9.74
CA ASP A 68 0.75 2.53 -9.09
C ASP A 68 0.18 1.77 -7.91
N ILE A 69 0.14 2.39 -6.75
CA ILE A 69 -0.34 1.76 -5.53
C ILE A 69 -1.51 2.56 -4.98
N ASP A 70 -2.61 1.88 -4.69
CA ASP A 70 -3.76 2.48 -4.00
C ASP A 70 -3.89 1.84 -2.63
N LEU A 71 -3.96 2.66 -1.60
CA LEU A 71 -4.09 2.22 -0.21
C LEU A 71 -5.42 2.71 0.36
N PHE A 72 -6.11 1.83 1.07
CA PHE A 72 -7.37 2.14 1.75
C PHE A 72 -7.14 1.95 3.23
N ILE A 73 -7.20 3.03 4.01
CA ILE A 73 -6.76 3.02 5.41
C ILE A 73 -7.80 3.58 6.36
N ILE A 74 -7.64 3.21 7.62
CA ILE A 74 -8.41 3.75 8.73
C ILE A 74 -7.40 4.41 9.66
N VAL A 75 -7.65 5.67 10.01
CA VAL A 75 -6.73 6.47 10.81
C VAL A 75 -7.30 6.75 12.19
N GLU A 76 -6.45 7.21 13.10
CA GLU A 76 -6.82 7.57 14.44
C GLU A 76 -7.29 9.02 14.48
N TYR A 77 -8.33 9.29 15.27
CA TYR A 77 -8.83 10.64 15.47
C TYR A 77 -7.76 11.51 16.14
N GLY A 78 -7.68 12.75 15.73
CA GLY A 78 -6.77 13.72 16.34
C GLY A 78 -5.42 13.87 15.64
N ILE A 79 -5.14 13.06 14.62
CA ILE A 79 -3.91 13.18 13.85
C ILE A 79 -4.10 14.13 12.66
N SER A 80 -2.99 14.65 12.14
CA SER A 80 -3.03 15.36 10.88
C SER A 80 -3.04 14.35 9.73
N ILE A 81 -4.21 14.15 9.12
CA ILE A 81 -4.39 13.15 8.04
C ILE A 81 -3.42 13.42 6.88
N VAL A 82 -3.29 14.69 6.48
CA VAL A 82 -2.42 15.05 5.36
C VAL A 82 -0.96 14.71 5.65
N GLU A 83 -0.48 15.04 6.85
CA GLU A 83 0.91 14.78 7.22
C GLU A 83 1.20 13.27 7.32
N VAL A 84 0.26 12.52 7.92
CA VAL A 84 0.38 11.06 8.01
C VAL A 84 0.41 10.45 6.61
N CYS A 85 -0.45 10.90 5.73
CA CYS A 85 -0.49 10.39 4.36
C CYS A 85 0.82 10.66 3.60
N LYS A 86 1.44 11.81 3.82
CA LYS A 86 2.74 12.10 3.23
C LYS A 86 3.82 11.12 3.71
N ILE A 87 3.82 10.83 5.00
CA ILE A 87 4.74 9.86 5.58
C ILE A 87 4.51 8.47 5.01
N ILE A 88 3.25 8.06 4.91
CA ILE A 88 2.90 6.76 4.33
C ILE A 88 3.41 6.63 2.90
N LYS A 89 3.19 7.66 2.08
CA LYS A 89 3.68 7.66 0.70
C LYS A 89 5.18 7.45 0.63
N SER A 90 5.94 8.19 1.45
CA SER A 90 7.39 8.04 1.52
C SER A 90 7.81 6.65 1.94
N GLN A 91 7.20 6.12 2.99
CA GLN A 91 7.57 4.81 3.53
C GLN A 91 7.24 3.67 2.58
N VAL A 92 6.06 3.70 1.99
CA VAL A 92 5.64 2.66 1.03
C VAL A 92 6.54 2.69 -0.20
N CYS A 93 6.80 3.87 -0.75
CA CYS A 93 7.70 4.05 -1.87
C CYS A 93 9.09 3.50 -1.57
N TYR A 94 9.65 3.89 -0.43
CA TYR A 94 10.97 3.45 0.00
C TYR A 94 11.04 1.92 0.16
N LYS A 95 10.06 1.34 0.86
CA LYS A 95 10.06 -0.11 1.11
C LYS A 95 9.93 -0.91 -0.19
N ILE A 96 9.02 -0.52 -1.05
CA ILE A 96 8.83 -1.20 -2.34
C ILE A 96 10.12 -1.12 -3.17
N GLU A 97 10.68 0.07 -3.33
CA GLU A 97 11.87 0.25 -4.17
C GLU A 97 13.09 -0.43 -3.58
N ASN A 98 13.25 -0.37 -2.27
CA ASN A 98 14.41 -0.95 -1.60
C ASN A 98 14.37 -2.48 -1.55
N MET A 99 13.20 -3.06 -1.30
CA MET A 99 13.07 -4.51 -1.17
C MET A 99 12.94 -5.24 -2.50
N THR A 100 12.31 -4.62 -3.48
CA THR A 100 11.98 -5.28 -4.74
C THR A 100 12.72 -4.73 -5.94
N GLY A 101 13.29 -3.54 -5.84
CA GLY A 101 13.92 -2.87 -6.96
C GLY A 101 12.94 -2.28 -7.97
N ALA A 102 11.65 -2.46 -7.75
CA ALA A 102 10.62 -1.92 -8.64
C ALA A 102 10.47 -0.42 -8.42
N LYS A 103 10.19 0.31 -9.49
CA LYS A 103 9.98 1.75 -9.41
C LYS A 103 8.51 2.04 -9.10
N VAL A 104 8.26 2.85 -8.08
CA VAL A 104 6.91 3.30 -7.75
C VAL A 104 6.63 4.60 -8.49
N ARG A 105 5.58 4.61 -9.28
CA ARG A 105 5.17 5.79 -10.04
C ARG A 105 4.32 6.73 -9.20
N LYS A 106 3.34 6.18 -8.50
CA LYS A 106 2.48 6.98 -7.60
C LYS A 106 1.87 6.11 -6.51
N VAL A 107 1.56 6.75 -5.38
CA VAL A 107 0.84 6.13 -4.27
C VAL A 107 -0.36 7.01 -3.98
N ASN A 108 -1.55 6.44 -4.11
CA ASN A 108 -2.81 7.10 -3.79
C ASN A 108 -3.32 6.54 -2.47
N ILE A 109 -3.77 7.40 -1.59
CA ILE A 109 -4.28 6.99 -0.29
C ILE A 109 -5.72 7.46 -0.14
N SER A 110 -6.60 6.52 0.19
CA SER A 110 -7.99 6.80 0.48
C SER A 110 -8.23 6.53 1.96
N VAL A 111 -8.58 7.57 2.70
CA VAL A 111 -8.89 7.45 4.12
C VAL A 111 -10.37 7.13 4.25
N GLU A 112 -10.67 5.89 4.59
CA GLU A 112 -12.04 5.37 4.55
C GLU A 112 -12.75 5.42 5.90
N GLY A 113 -12.01 5.62 6.98
CA GLY A 113 -12.60 5.70 8.30
C GLY A 113 -11.67 6.30 9.33
N ILE A 114 -12.28 6.67 10.45
CA ILE A 114 -11.61 7.23 11.63
C ILE A 114 -12.04 6.47 12.87
N ARG A 115 -11.07 6.10 13.69
CA ARG A 115 -11.34 5.53 15.01
C ARG A 115 -11.36 6.65 16.05
N VAL A 116 -12.47 6.81 16.74
CA VAL A 116 -12.62 7.79 17.83
C VAL A 116 -12.50 7.13 19.18
#